data_6c202fb63232fa98cc4c486ce106a41b
#
_entry.id   6c202fb63232fa98cc4c486ce106a41b
#
_cell.length_a   1.000
_cell.length_b   1.000
_cell.length_c   1.000
_cell.angle_alpha   90.00
_cell.angle_beta   90.00
_cell.angle_gamma   90.00
#
_symmetry.space_group_name_H-M   'P 1'
#
loop_
_entity.id
_entity.type
_entity.pdbx_description
1 polymer ?
#
loop_
_entity_poly.entity_id
_entity_poly.type
_entity_poly.pdbx_seq_one_letter_code
_entity_poly.pdbx_strand_id
1 'polypeptide(L)'
;NAYFAASEMAIVSVNKNKIRRLSEEGNKKAKLVEKLLEQPTNFLSTIQVAITLAGFFNSASAATGISVSLANLLKSWTIPYADTIAVVLITILISFITLIFGELVPKRIALQKAEWYSMFCAKPILIISKIASPFIKILSWSTKFVLKLFKMNDESVEESLSREEFRSMVESGQENGVFNEIETDMITNIFEFDDSLALNVMTPRTDVYCIDINDPLSENIDQMMTMQYTRIPIYDDSIDNIIGILNMKDFSIEARKVGFDNVDIRKLLRKPYFVLETKNIDDLFKELQEDHQHIAILVDEYGGFSGIVTVEDLIEEIMGEIEDEYDHDDEPKLQRIDDYN
;
A
#
# COMPACT_ATOMS: atom_id res chain seq x y z
N ASN A 1 15.11 35.17 -5.29
CA ASN A 1 13.86 34.39 -5.40
C ASN A 1 14.08 33.10 -6.22
N ALA A 2 14.56 33.19 -7.47
CA ALA A 2 14.71 32.04 -8.39
C ALA A 2 15.42 30.82 -7.78
N TYR A 3 16.53 31.05 -7.07
CA TYR A 3 17.27 29.98 -6.40
C TYR A 3 16.43 29.24 -5.36
N PHE A 4 15.74 29.98 -4.48
CA PHE A 4 14.92 29.37 -3.42
C PHE A 4 13.66 28.70 -3.96
N ALA A 5 12.99 29.31 -4.95
CA ALA A 5 11.82 28.73 -5.59
C ALA A 5 12.14 27.42 -6.33
N ALA A 6 13.28 27.37 -7.03
CA ALA A 6 13.77 26.16 -7.65
C ALA A 6 14.16 25.09 -6.61
N SER A 7 14.79 25.50 -5.51
CA SER A 7 15.20 24.59 -4.45
C SER A 7 14.01 23.95 -3.74
N GLU A 8 12.96 24.74 -3.47
CA GLU A 8 11.70 24.25 -2.91
C GLU A 8 11.14 23.11 -3.77
N MET A 9 10.94 23.42 -5.06
CA MET A 9 10.33 22.48 -5.99
C MET A 9 11.20 21.24 -6.19
N ALA A 10 12.53 21.37 -6.28
CA ALA A 10 13.42 20.24 -6.44
C ALA A 10 13.39 19.27 -5.25
N ILE A 11 13.39 19.81 -4.02
CA ILE A 11 13.41 18.97 -2.81
C ILE A 11 12.05 18.29 -2.57
N VAL A 12 10.95 19.01 -2.84
CA VAL A 12 9.60 18.44 -2.70
C VAL A 12 9.33 17.35 -3.74
N SER A 13 9.83 17.53 -4.97
CA SER A 13 9.53 16.64 -6.11
C SER A 13 10.54 15.51 -6.29
N VAL A 14 11.62 15.46 -5.50
CA VAL A 14 12.64 14.41 -5.66
C VAL A 14 12.13 13.06 -5.16
N ASN A 15 12.49 12.00 -5.87
CA ASN A 15 12.17 10.63 -5.46
C ASN A 15 12.91 10.26 -4.16
N LYS A 16 12.18 10.22 -3.05
CA LYS A 16 12.70 9.94 -1.70
C LYS A 16 13.46 8.61 -1.65
N ASN A 17 12.94 7.56 -2.28
CA ASN A 17 13.55 6.22 -2.28
C ASN A 17 14.89 6.22 -3.03
N LYS A 18 14.97 6.94 -4.15
CA LYS A 18 16.22 7.06 -4.91
C LYS A 18 17.30 7.84 -4.15
N ILE A 19 16.90 8.93 -3.47
CA ILE A 19 17.82 9.71 -2.61
C ILE A 19 18.34 8.84 -1.46
N ARG A 20 17.47 8.07 -0.80
CA ARG A 20 17.84 7.15 0.27
C ARG A 20 18.85 6.11 -0.20
N ARG A 21 18.59 5.45 -1.34
CA ARG A 21 19.54 4.50 -1.93
C ARG A 21 20.90 5.13 -2.23
N LEU A 22 20.93 6.32 -2.84
CA LEU A 22 22.18 7.05 -3.12
C LEU A 22 22.90 7.45 -1.82
N SER A 23 22.18 7.74 -0.75
CA SER A 23 22.76 8.03 0.57
C SER A 23 23.41 6.79 1.19
N GLU A 24 22.76 5.64 1.11
CA GLU A 24 23.27 4.33 1.55
C GLU A 24 24.51 3.91 0.75
N GLU A 25 24.55 4.22 -0.55
CA GLU A 25 25.72 4.03 -1.43
C GLU A 25 26.90 4.99 -1.11
N GLY A 26 26.75 5.88 -0.12
CA GLY A 26 27.81 6.77 0.36
C GLY A 26 27.88 8.14 -0.30
N ASN A 27 26.89 8.54 -1.09
CA ASN A 27 26.86 9.86 -1.72
C ASN A 27 26.61 10.97 -0.68
N LYS A 28 27.65 11.77 -0.40
CA LYS A 28 27.59 12.83 0.60
C LYS A 28 26.53 13.90 0.31
N LYS A 29 26.21 14.18 -0.95
CA LYS A 29 25.20 15.18 -1.31
C LYS A 29 23.77 14.62 -1.11
N ALA A 30 23.54 13.35 -1.45
CA ALA A 30 22.29 12.67 -1.19
C ALA A 30 21.97 12.61 0.31
N LYS A 31 22.99 12.35 1.15
CA LYS A 31 22.85 12.39 2.61
C LYS A 31 22.40 13.75 3.15
N LEU A 32 22.81 14.86 2.50
CA LEU A 32 22.34 16.20 2.90
C LEU A 32 20.89 16.45 2.46
N VAL A 33 20.47 15.92 1.30
CA VAL A 33 19.07 15.99 0.85
C VAL A 33 18.19 15.16 1.76
N GLU A 34 18.58 13.94 2.09
CA GLU A 34 17.87 13.07 3.04
C GLU A 34 17.61 13.76 4.37
N LYS A 35 18.64 14.42 4.94
CA LYS A 35 18.50 15.20 6.16
C LYS A 35 17.49 16.36 6.06
N LEU A 36 17.31 16.94 4.87
CA LEU A 36 16.26 17.98 4.65
C LEU A 36 14.88 17.33 4.56
N LEU A 37 14.79 16.14 3.94
CA LEU A 37 13.55 15.39 3.80
C LEU A 37 13.04 14.82 5.14
N GLU A 38 13.93 14.55 6.11
CA GLU A 38 13.57 14.15 7.47
C GLU A 38 12.88 15.27 8.26
N GLN A 39 13.10 16.53 7.89
CA GLN A 39 12.54 17.69 8.58
C GLN A 39 11.85 18.65 7.59
N PRO A 40 10.76 18.22 6.92
CA PRO A 40 10.15 18.97 5.84
C PRO A 40 9.62 20.35 6.28
N THR A 41 9.01 20.44 7.43
CA THR A 41 8.51 21.71 7.99
C THR A 41 9.61 22.74 8.19
N ASN A 42 10.78 22.31 8.67
CA ASN A 42 11.90 23.24 8.93
C ASN A 42 12.50 23.77 7.62
N PHE A 43 12.70 22.94 6.62
CA PHE A 43 13.28 23.40 5.36
C PHE A 43 12.30 24.26 4.56
N LEU A 44 11.00 23.88 4.49
CA LEU A 44 9.96 24.67 3.84
C LEU A 44 9.83 26.06 4.48
N SER A 45 9.78 26.14 5.82
CA SER A 45 9.75 27.42 6.52
C SER A 45 10.99 28.26 6.23
N THR A 46 12.18 27.64 6.16
CA THR A 46 13.43 28.33 5.82
C THR A 46 13.35 28.97 4.44
N ILE A 47 12.93 28.19 3.44
CA ILE A 47 12.81 28.67 2.06
C ILE A 47 11.75 29.77 1.95
N GLN A 48 10.59 29.57 2.58
CA GLN A 48 9.51 30.56 2.57
C GLN A 48 9.93 31.90 3.16
N VAL A 49 10.64 31.88 4.30
CA VAL A 49 11.21 33.09 4.92
C VAL A 49 12.19 33.77 3.97
N ALA A 50 13.07 32.99 3.33
CA ALA A 50 14.06 33.53 2.40
C ALA A 50 13.42 34.17 1.16
N ILE A 51 12.41 33.50 0.58
CA ILE A 51 11.65 34.05 -0.57
C ILE A 51 10.93 35.32 -0.18
N THR A 52 10.27 35.35 0.97
CA THR A 52 9.52 36.53 1.46
C THR A 52 10.44 37.71 1.71
N LEU A 53 11.57 37.53 2.40
CA LEU A 53 12.56 38.57 2.63
C LEU A 53 13.15 39.08 1.32
N ALA A 54 13.52 38.20 0.39
CA ALA A 54 14.03 38.61 -0.91
C ALA A 54 12.99 39.39 -1.71
N GLY A 55 11.70 39.04 -1.62
CA GLY A 55 10.58 39.76 -2.22
C GLY A 55 10.44 41.18 -1.66
N PHE A 56 10.48 41.34 -0.33
CA PHE A 56 10.43 42.65 0.33
C PHE A 56 11.61 43.54 -0.06
N PHE A 57 12.84 43.02 -0.07
CA PHE A 57 14.01 43.76 -0.51
C PHE A 57 13.91 44.20 -1.95
N ASN A 58 13.41 43.33 -2.84
CA ASN A 58 13.20 43.66 -4.24
C ASN A 58 12.16 44.78 -4.41
N SER A 59 11.02 44.69 -3.72
CA SER A 59 9.96 45.71 -3.77
C SER A 59 10.44 47.07 -3.19
N ALA A 60 11.15 47.04 -2.07
CA ALA A 60 11.71 48.28 -1.47
C ALA A 60 12.72 48.97 -2.40
N SER A 61 13.62 48.19 -3.01
CA SER A 61 14.61 48.73 -3.97
C SER A 61 13.94 49.31 -5.22
N ALA A 62 12.87 48.67 -5.71
CA ALA A 62 12.10 49.16 -6.85
C ALA A 62 11.41 50.47 -6.54
N ALA A 63 10.81 50.61 -5.37
CA ALA A 63 10.10 51.84 -4.94
C ALA A 63 11.02 53.02 -4.78
N THR A 64 12.25 52.84 -4.29
CA THR A 64 13.21 53.92 -4.03
C THR A 64 14.11 54.27 -5.22
N GLY A 65 14.30 53.38 -6.17
CA GLY A 65 15.23 53.56 -7.29
C GLY A 65 14.51 53.87 -8.62
N ILE A 66 13.99 52.82 -9.25
CA ILE A 66 13.48 52.87 -10.63
C ILE A 66 12.20 53.75 -10.75
N SER A 67 11.34 53.68 -9.72
CA SER A 67 10.11 54.47 -9.70
C SER A 67 10.36 56.01 -9.68
N VAL A 68 11.41 56.45 -9.00
CA VAL A 68 11.79 57.87 -8.95
C VAL A 68 12.19 58.37 -10.34
N SER A 69 12.95 57.60 -11.10
CA SER A 69 13.35 57.97 -12.47
C SER A 69 12.13 58.08 -13.40
N LEU A 70 11.20 57.13 -13.31
CA LEU A 70 9.96 57.17 -14.09
C LEU A 70 9.05 58.34 -13.65
N ALA A 71 8.95 58.62 -12.34
CA ALA A 71 8.18 59.73 -11.82
C ALA A 71 8.66 61.08 -12.38
N ASN A 72 9.99 61.28 -12.42
CA ASN A 72 10.58 62.50 -13.00
C ASN A 72 10.27 62.60 -14.47
N LEU A 73 10.27 61.52 -15.24
CA LEU A 73 9.87 61.50 -16.64
C LEU A 73 8.38 61.91 -16.81
N LEU A 74 7.50 61.31 -16.01
CA LEU A 74 6.06 61.64 -16.06
C LEU A 74 5.75 63.10 -15.64
N LYS A 75 6.49 63.66 -14.68
CA LYS A 75 6.42 65.06 -14.28
C LYS A 75 6.81 65.95 -15.41
N SER A 76 7.79 65.60 -16.22
CA SER A 76 8.17 66.42 -17.39
C SER A 76 7.05 66.47 -18.44
N TRP A 77 6.16 65.52 -18.45
CA TRP A 77 4.95 65.49 -19.31
C TRP A 77 3.71 66.09 -18.64
N THR A 78 3.87 66.73 -17.49
CA THR A 78 2.79 67.44 -16.73
C THR A 78 1.64 66.42 -16.32
N ILE A 79 1.93 65.17 -16.15
CA ILE A 79 0.95 64.16 -15.76
C ILE A 79 0.63 64.34 -14.27
N PRO A 80 -0.66 64.50 -13.87
CA PRO A 80 -1.03 64.58 -12.45
C PRO A 80 -0.78 63.25 -11.76
N TYR A 81 -0.42 63.30 -10.47
CA TYR A 81 -0.10 62.09 -9.64
C TYR A 81 1.06 61.23 -10.18
N ALA A 82 2.04 61.82 -10.89
CA ALA A 82 3.16 61.16 -11.53
C ALA A 82 3.94 60.21 -10.59
N ASP A 83 4.14 60.59 -9.32
CA ASP A 83 4.84 59.77 -8.34
C ASP A 83 4.08 58.48 -8.04
N THR A 84 2.78 58.54 -7.80
CA THR A 84 1.94 57.38 -7.51
C THR A 84 1.84 56.46 -8.72
N ILE A 85 1.62 57.01 -9.91
CA ILE A 85 1.52 56.27 -11.17
C ILE A 85 2.84 55.52 -11.44
N ALA A 86 3.99 56.22 -11.27
CA ALA A 86 5.29 55.59 -11.47
C ALA A 86 5.54 54.40 -10.52
N VAL A 87 5.20 54.53 -9.23
CA VAL A 87 5.34 53.47 -8.26
C VAL A 87 4.47 52.28 -8.64
N VAL A 88 3.20 52.48 -8.98
CA VAL A 88 2.27 51.42 -9.36
C VAL A 88 2.75 50.70 -10.63
N LEU A 89 3.10 51.42 -11.69
CA LEU A 89 3.57 50.83 -12.94
C LEU A 89 4.85 50.01 -12.76
N ILE A 90 5.82 50.56 -12.04
CA ILE A 90 7.09 49.88 -11.77
C ILE A 90 6.86 48.64 -10.90
N THR A 91 6.00 48.75 -9.90
CA THR A 91 5.66 47.60 -9.05
C THR A 91 5.02 46.45 -9.85
N ILE A 92 4.05 46.78 -10.73
CA ILE A 92 3.42 45.76 -11.61
C ILE A 92 4.47 45.12 -12.53
N LEU A 93 5.30 45.96 -13.19
CA LEU A 93 6.32 45.45 -14.11
C LEU A 93 7.34 44.52 -13.41
N ILE A 94 7.86 44.96 -12.26
CA ILE A 94 8.82 44.15 -11.49
C ILE A 94 8.17 42.90 -10.92
N SER A 95 6.93 43.00 -10.45
CA SER A 95 6.20 41.79 -9.98
C SER A 95 6.02 40.77 -11.11
N PHE A 96 5.66 41.23 -12.32
CA PHE A 96 5.53 40.36 -13.49
C PHE A 96 6.86 39.67 -13.84
N ILE A 97 7.95 40.42 -13.91
CA ILE A 97 9.29 39.90 -14.22
C ILE A 97 9.74 38.91 -13.12
N THR A 98 9.53 39.28 -11.84
CA THR A 98 9.89 38.43 -10.69
C THR A 98 9.07 37.14 -10.65
N LEU A 99 7.78 37.21 -10.97
CA LEU A 99 6.92 36.01 -11.01
C LEU A 99 7.39 35.06 -12.10
N ILE A 100 7.70 35.54 -13.31
CA ILE A 100 8.14 34.65 -14.40
C ILE A 100 9.54 34.11 -14.13
N PHE A 101 10.53 35.02 -13.99
CA PHE A 101 11.96 34.60 -13.92
C PHE A 101 12.44 34.30 -12.52
N GLY A 102 11.77 34.80 -11.49
CA GLY A 102 12.09 34.57 -10.10
C GLY A 102 11.35 33.41 -9.47
N GLU A 103 10.28 32.88 -10.11
CA GLU A 103 9.47 31.81 -9.52
C GLU A 103 9.03 30.74 -10.54
N LEU A 104 8.20 31.06 -11.54
CA LEU A 104 7.56 30.08 -12.40
C LEU A 104 8.55 29.29 -13.26
N VAL A 105 9.47 29.95 -13.96
CA VAL A 105 10.46 29.30 -14.81
C VAL A 105 11.45 28.49 -13.99
N PRO A 106 12.03 29.01 -12.90
CA PRO A 106 12.93 28.20 -12.04
C PRO A 106 12.26 26.97 -11.44
N LYS A 107 10.99 27.05 -10.99
CA LYS A 107 10.23 25.88 -10.50
C LYS A 107 10.06 24.82 -11.57
N ARG A 108 9.72 25.19 -12.81
CA ARG A 108 9.59 24.24 -13.92
C ARG A 108 10.91 23.55 -14.29
N ILE A 109 12.01 24.30 -14.29
CA ILE A 109 13.35 23.73 -14.55
C ILE A 109 13.72 22.75 -13.43
N ALA A 110 13.44 23.09 -12.19
CA ALA A 110 13.74 22.28 -11.03
C ALA A 110 12.94 20.95 -11.02
N LEU A 111 11.67 20.99 -11.47
CA LEU A 111 10.86 19.78 -11.65
C LEU A 111 11.50 18.78 -12.62
N GLN A 112 12.01 19.26 -13.76
CA GLN A 112 12.62 18.38 -14.76
C GLN A 112 13.95 17.76 -14.32
N LYS A 113 14.68 18.41 -13.41
CA LYS A 113 16.00 17.97 -12.93
C LYS A 113 16.07 17.95 -11.40
N ALA A 114 15.02 17.46 -10.75
CA ALA A 114 14.83 17.52 -9.30
C ALA A 114 16.01 16.89 -8.53
N GLU A 115 16.52 15.74 -8.95
CA GLU A 115 17.64 15.05 -8.30
C GLU A 115 18.94 15.88 -8.32
N TRP A 116 19.30 16.38 -9.50
CA TRP A 116 20.52 17.16 -9.62
C TRP A 116 20.44 18.47 -8.83
N TYR A 117 19.29 19.14 -8.94
CA TYR A 117 19.10 20.44 -8.31
C TYR A 117 18.99 20.32 -6.78
N SER A 118 18.28 19.31 -6.26
CA SER A 118 18.20 19.05 -4.81
C SER A 118 19.58 18.79 -4.20
N MET A 119 20.41 17.97 -4.85
CA MET A 119 21.79 17.72 -4.40
C MET A 119 22.70 18.96 -4.49
N PHE A 120 22.43 19.86 -5.44
CA PHE A 120 23.18 21.11 -5.57
C PHE A 120 22.80 22.11 -4.47
N CYS A 121 21.50 22.24 -4.15
CA CYS A 121 21.00 23.25 -3.22
C CYS A 121 20.99 22.81 -1.75
N ALA A 122 21.09 21.51 -1.44
CA ALA A 122 20.97 20.99 -0.07
C ALA A 122 21.92 21.64 0.93
N LYS A 123 23.22 21.75 0.57
CA LYS A 123 24.22 22.32 1.47
C LYS A 123 23.98 23.80 1.78
N PRO A 124 23.76 24.71 0.81
CA PRO A 124 23.40 26.11 1.09
C PRO A 124 22.13 26.26 1.91
N ILE A 125 21.09 25.47 1.62
CA ILE A 125 19.83 25.53 2.38
C ILE A 125 20.02 25.11 3.84
N LEU A 126 20.78 24.05 4.13
CA LEU A 126 21.11 23.65 5.49
C LEU A 126 21.86 24.74 6.25
N ILE A 127 22.77 25.45 5.60
CA ILE A 127 23.50 26.58 6.23
C ILE A 127 22.52 27.71 6.56
N ILE A 128 21.66 28.10 5.60
CA ILE A 128 20.67 29.16 5.79
C ILE A 128 19.66 28.75 6.86
N SER A 129 19.19 27.50 6.88
CA SER A 129 18.29 26.95 7.90
C SER A 129 18.90 27.07 9.29
N LYS A 130 20.20 26.80 9.43
CA LYS A 130 20.90 26.94 10.72
C LYS A 130 20.98 28.39 11.17
N ILE A 131 21.23 29.34 10.27
CA ILE A 131 21.26 30.77 10.56
C ILE A 131 19.87 31.30 10.88
N ALA A 132 18.85 30.90 10.12
CA ALA A 132 17.46 31.29 10.29
C ALA A 132 16.76 30.57 11.46
N SER A 133 17.35 29.55 12.03
CA SER A 133 16.76 28.70 13.09
C SER A 133 16.09 29.48 14.23
N PRO A 134 16.68 30.55 14.82
CA PRO A 134 16.02 31.27 15.89
C PRO A 134 14.72 31.93 15.43
N PHE A 135 14.70 32.47 14.20
CA PHE A 135 13.51 33.09 13.63
C PHE A 135 12.45 32.03 13.28
N ILE A 136 12.87 30.91 12.70
CA ILE A 136 11.97 29.78 12.40
C ILE A 136 11.32 29.23 13.66
N LYS A 137 12.05 29.12 14.76
CA LYS A 137 11.49 28.69 16.05
C LYS A 137 10.39 29.63 16.56
N ILE A 138 10.59 30.94 16.44
CA ILE A 138 9.56 31.91 16.81
C ILE A 138 8.33 31.76 15.91
N LEU A 139 8.53 31.57 14.61
CA LEU A 139 7.46 31.38 13.64
C LEU A 139 6.67 30.10 13.96
N SER A 140 7.36 28.99 14.15
CA SER A 140 6.74 27.69 14.49
C SER A 140 5.97 27.77 15.83
N TRP A 141 6.52 28.45 16.81
CA TRP A 141 5.81 28.65 18.08
C TRP A 141 4.53 29.48 17.89
N SER A 142 4.61 30.55 17.08
CA SER A 142 3.45 31.39 16.76
C SER A 142 2.38 30.59 15.99
N THR A 143 2.79 29.77 15.02
CA THR A 143 1.89 28.91 14.26
C THR A 143 1.19 27.89 15.14
N LYS A 144 1.95 27.21 16.03
CA LYS A 144 1.39 26.26 17.01
C LYS A 144 0.39 26.95 17.96
N PHE A 145 0.69 28.15 18.38
CA PHE A 145 -0.22 28.95 19.22
C PHE A 145 -1.55 29.23 18.48
N VAL A 146 -1.47 29.63 17.21
CA VAL A 146 -2.67 29.90 16.40
C VAL A 146 -3.47 28.62 16.16
N LEU A 147 -2.80 27.51 15.78
CA LEU A 147 -3.47 26.21 15.58
C LEU A 147 -4.18 25.72 16.85
N LYS A 148 -3.54 25.90 18.00
CA LYS A 148 -4.16 25.57 19.30
C LYS A 148 -5.41 26.40 19.59
N LEU A 149 -5.44 27.65 19.17
CA LEU A 149 -6.61 28.53 19.30
C LEU A 149 -7.79 28.00 18.46
N PHE A 150 -7.51 27.41 17.27
CA PHE A 150 -8.51 26.75 16.41
C PHE A 150 -8.81 25.31 16.81
N LYS A 151 -8.28 24.81 17.95
CA LYS A 151 -8.41 23.43 18.43
C LYS A 151 -7.92 22.36 17.42
N MET A 152 -7.01 22.74 16.54
CA MET A 152 -6.34 21.82 15.63
C MET A 152 -5.09 21.25 16.32
N ASN A 153 -5.00 19.94 16.45
CA ASN A 153 -3.79 19.29 16.95
C ASN A 153 -2.71 19.34 15.86
N ASP A 154 -1.48 19.67 16.27
CA ASP A 154 -0.27 19.62 15.44
C ASP A 154 0.29 18.17 15.47
N GLU A 155 -0.60 17.17 15.38
CA GLU A 155 -0.15 15.82 15.11
C GLU A 155 0.40 15.87 13.68
N SER A 156 1.72 15.69 13.58
CA SER A 156 2.35 15.39 12.31
C SER A 156 1.49 14.29 11.67
N VAL A 157 0.85 14.61 10.56
CA VAL A 157 0.28 13.61 9.67
C VAL A 157 1.50 12.81 9.21
N GLU A 158 1.92 11.83 10.02
CA GLU A 158 2.67 10.73 9.48
C GLU A 158 1.75 10.18 8.39
N GLU A 159 2.15 10.36 7.15
CA GLU A 159 1.54 9.70 6.01
C GLU A 159 1.71 8.19 6.24
N SER A 160 0.90 7.63 7.15
CA SER A 160 0.65 6.21 7.17
C SER A 160 -0.12 5.96 5.88
N LEU A 161 0.56 5.35 4.91
CA LEU A 161 -0.10 4.87 3.71
C LEU A 161 -1.31 4.05 4.15
N SER A 162 -2.50 4.51 3.78
CA SER A 162 -3.72 3.74 4.01
C SER A 162 -3.72 2.54 3.07
N ARG A 163 -4.46 1.47 3.40
CA ARG A 163 -4.65 0.32 2.50
C ARG A 163 -5.19 0.78 1.14
N GLU A 164 -6.10 1.76 1.13
CA GLU A 164 -6.69 2.35 -0.07
C GLU A 164 -5.66 3.09 -0.95
N GLU A 165 -4.76 3.85 -0.33
CA GLU A 165 -3.68 4.52 -1.07
C GLU A 165 -2.72 3.52 -1.68
N PHE A 166 -2.39 2.44 -0.95
CA PHE A 166 -1.53 1.39 -1.48
C PHE A 166 -2.21 0.65 -2.65
N ARG A 167 -3.50 0.30 -2.53
CA ARG A 167 -4.29 -0.32 -3.61
C ARG A 167 -4.28 0.56 -4.87
N SER A 168 -4.54 1.85 -4.72
CA SER A 168 -4.49 2.82 -5.83
C SER A 168 -3.10 2.92 -6.47
N MET A 169 -2.02 2.77 -5.68
CA MET A 169 -0.65 2.71 -6.24
C MET A 169 -0.41 1.43 -7.05
N VAL A 170 -0.95 0.28 -6.63
CA VAL A 170 -0.85 -0.99 -7.35
C VAL A 170 -1.63 -0.93 -8.67
N GLU A 171 -2.87 -0.43 -8.64
CA GLU A 171 -3.70 -0.21 -9.83
C GLU A 171 -3.01 0.73 -10.83
N SER A 172 -2.45 1.85 -10.36
CA SER A 172 -1.66 2.75 -11.20
C SER A 172 -0.39 2.09 -11.75
N GLY A 173 0.21 1.17 -11.00
CA GLY A 173 1.34 0.36 -11.44
C GLY A 173 0.96 -0.56 -12.60
N GLN A 174 -0.23 -1.17 -12.56
CA GLN A 174 -0.77 -2.00 -13.64
C GLN A 174 -1.01 -1.16 -14.91
N GLU A 175 -1.69 0.00 -14.80
CA GLU A 175 -1.93 0.91 -15.93
C GLU A 175 -0.63 1.36 -16.61
N ASN A 176 0.44 1.54 -15.84
CA ASN A 176 1.76 1.94 -16.34
C ASN A 176 2.63 0.74 -16.80
N GLY A 177 2.12 -0.49 -16.73
CA GLY A 177 2.83 -1.70 -17.16
C GLY A 177 3.99 -2.11 -16.23
N VAL A 178 3.96 -1.69 -14.97
CA VAL A 178 4.93 -2.10 -13.92
C VAL A 178 4.56 -3.48 -13.38
N PHE A 179 3.26 -3.74 -13.22
CA PHE A 179 2.68 -5.02 -12.81
C PHE A 179 1.80 -5.56 -13.92
N ASN A 180 1.75 -6.88 -14.07
CA ASN A 180 0.75 -7.55 -14.89
C ASN A 180 -0.56 -7.76 -14.07
N GLU A 181 -1.64 -8.23 -14.74
CA GLU A 181 -2.94 -8.45 -14.12
C GLU A 181 -2.86 -9.45 -12.95
N ILE A 182 -2.22 -10.59 -13.17
CA ILE A 182 -2.04 -11.63 -12.15
C ILE A 182 -1.28 -11.10 -10.92
N GLU A 183 -0.21 -10.33 -11.13
CA GLU A 183 0.57 -9.72 -10.03
C GLU A 183 -0.28 -8.72 -9.24
N THR A 184 -1.13 -7.95 -9.91
CA THR A 184 -2.03 -6.99 -9.29
C THR A 184 -3.09 -7.70 -8.44
N ASP A 185 -3.70 -8.77 -8.97
CA ASP A 185 -4.69 -9.58 -8.27
C ASP A 185 -4.09 -10.25 -7.03
N MET A 186 -2.93 -10.88 -7.15
CA MET A 186 -2.23 -11.46 -6.00
C MET A 186 -1.95 -10.44 -4.90
N ILE A 187 -1.49 -9.23 -5.25
CA ILE A 187 -1.22 -8.18 -4.27
C ILE A 187 -2.52 -7.72 -3.59
N THR A 188 -3.62 -7.64 -4.33
CA THR A 188 -4.93 -7.26 -3.80
C THR A 188 -5.49 -8.34 -2.88
N ASN A 189 -5.42 -9.61 -3.31
CA ASN A 189 -5.88 -10.77 -2.56
C ASN A 189 -5.14 -10.93 -1.20
N ILE A 190 -3.84 -10.57 -1.13
CA ILE A 190 -3.11 -10.57 0.15
C ILE A 190 -3.78 -9.64 1.19
N PHE A 191 -4.36 -8.50 0.79
CA PHE A 191 -5.06 -7.63 1.72
C PHE A 191 -6.43 -8.16 2.13
N GLU A 192 -7.11 -8.88 1.22
CA GLU A 192 -8.40 -9.51 1.49
C GLU A 192 -8.24 -10.75 2.36
N PHE A 193 -7.14 -11.48 2.20
CA PHE A 193 -6.77 -12.65 3.00
C PHE A 193 -6.70 -12.35 4.51
N ASP A 194 -6.15 -11.21 4.89
CA ASP A 194 -6.02 -10.76 6.29
C ASP A 194 -7.40 -10.54 6.98
N ASP A 195 -8.44 -10.21 6.18
CA ASP A 195 -9.78 -9.91 6.70
C ASP A 195 -10.78 -11.08 6.51
N SER A 196 -10.39 -12.17 5.83
CA SER A 196 -11.26 -13.30 5.52
C SER A 196 -11.38 -14.31 6.66
N LEU A 197 -12.54 -14.97 6.74
CA LEU A 197 -12.83 -16.01 7.74
C LEU A 197 -12.79 -17.39 7.11
N ALA A 198 -12.50 -18.41 7.90
CA ALA A 198 -12.44 -19.80 7.46
C ALA A 198 -13.74 -20.28 6.80
N LEU A 199 -14.89 -19.80 7.25
CA LEU A 199 -16.21 -20.12 6.66
C LEU A 199 -16.37 -19.64 5.21
N ASN A 200 -15.59 -18.61 4.78
CA ASN A 200 -15.71 -18.04 3.44
C ASN A 200 -14.96 -18.88 2.39
N VAL A 201 -13.94 -19.61 2.84
CA VAL A 201 -13.01 -20.38 1.99
C VAL A 201 -13.16 -21.89 2.16
N MET A 202 -14.01 -22.33 3.07
CA MET A 202 -14.18 -23.75 3.37
C MET A 202 -14.90 -24.49 2.25
N THR A 203 -14.58 -25.78 2.10
CA THR A 203 -15.48 -26.74 1.47
C THR A 203 -16.61 -27.05 2.47
N PRO A 204 -17.88 -26.68 2.18
CA PRO A 204 -18.97 -26.88 3.11
C PRO A 204 -19.31 -28.35 3.34
N ARG A 205 -19.86 -28.70 4.50
CA ARG A 205 -20.15 -30.10 4.90
C ARG A 205 -20.94 -30.93 3.89
N THR A 206 -21.76 -30.24 3.07
CA THR A 206 -22.58 -30.90 2.03
C THR A 206 -21.76 -31.45 0.87
N ASP A 207 -20.58 -30.87 0.64
CA ASP A 207 -19.71 -31.17 -0.47
C ASP A 207 -18.46 -31.97 -0.04
N VAL A 208 -18.25 -32.10 1.28
CA VAL A 208 -17.15 -32.90 1.82
C VAL A 208 -17.49 -34.40 1.75
N TYR A 209 -16.61 -35.16 1.10
CA TYR A 209 -16.68 -36.61 1.16
C TYR A 209 -16.18 -37.12 2.51
N CYS A 210 -17.07 -37.69 3.32
CA CYS A 210 -16.80 -38.30 4.62
C CYS A 210 -17.23 -39.76 4.65
N ILE A 211 -16.61 -40.59 5.50
CA ILE A 211 -16.93 -42.01 5.64
C ILE A 211 -17.32 -42.32 7.09
N ASP A 212 -18.42 -43.08 7.29
CA ASP A 212 -18.75 -43.63 8.59
C ASP A 212 -17.80 -44.81 8.87
N ILE A 213 -17.17 -44.79 10.06
CA ILE A 213 -16.26 -45.85 10.50
C ILE A 213 -16.99 -47.18 10.70
N ASN A 214 -18.31 -47.19 10.82
CA ASN A 214 -19.15 -48.35 11.04
C ASN A 214 -19.63 -48.98 9.72
N ASP A 215 -19.50 -48.31 8.60
CA ASP A 215 -19.83 -48.82 7.29
C ASP A 215 -18.82 -49.88 6.84
N PRO A 216 -19.27 -50.93 6.11
CA PRO A 216 -18.35 -51.89 5.54
C PRO A 216 -17.38 -51.19 4.57
N LEU A 217 -16.08 -51.39 4.78
CA LEU A 217 -15.06 -50.80 3.96
C LEU A 217 -15.23 -51.10 2.44
N SER A 218 -15.69 -52.33 2.13
CA SER A 218 -15.95 -52.76 0.76
C SER A 218 -16.94 -51.89 -0.01
N GLU A 219 -17.85 -51.19 0.66
CA GLU A 219 -18.81 -50.27 0.02
C GLU A 219 -18.19 -48.95 -0.35
N ASN A 220 -17.15 -48.53 0.36
CA ASN A 220 -16.51 -47.23 0.20
C ASN A 220 -15.22 -47.26 -0.66
N ILE A 221 -14.58 -48.44 -0.83
CA ILE A 221 -13.28 -48.56 -1.51
C ILE A 221 -13.30 -47.99 -2.93
N ASP A 222 -14.27 -48.40 -3.72
CA ASP A 222 -14.36 -47.95 -5.14
C ASP A 222 -14.52 -46.43 -5.25
N GLN A 223 -15.33 -45.86 -4.38
CA GLN A 223 -15.53 -44.39 -4.33
C GLN A 223 -14.28 -43.65 -3.81
N MET A 224 -13.64 -44.17 -2.73
CA MET A 224 -12.37 -43.61 -2.23
C MET A 224 -11.29 -43.56 -3.30
N MET A 225 -11.20 -44.62 -4.13
CA MET A 225 -10.18 -44.68 -5.19
C MET A 225 -10.55 -43.86 -6.41
N THR A 226 -11.85 -43.65 -6.68
CA THR A 226 -12.32 -42.84 -7.83
C THR A 226 -12.21 -41.33 -7.55
N MET A 227 -12.53 -40.88 -6.33
CA MET A 227 -12.52 -39.47 -5.96
C MET A 227 -11.10 -38.87 -5.78
N GLN A 228 -10.09 -39.72 -5.70
CA GLN A 228 -8.66 -39.33 -5.62
C GLN A 228 -8.31 -38.35 -4.49
N TYR A 229 -9.17 -38.18 -3.49
CA TYR A 229 -8.86 -37.33 -2.33
C TYR A 229 -7.66 -37.83 -1.54
N THR A 230 -6.77 -36.95 -1.15
CA THR A 230 -5.58 -37.28 -0.36
C THR A 230 -5.92 -37.56 1.10
N ARG A 231 -6.93 -36.85 1.64
CA ARG A 231 -7.35 -36.90 3.06
C ARG A 231 -8.86 -36.95 3.13
N ILE A 232 -9.37 -37.92 3.90
CA ILE A 232 -10.81 -38.13 4.03
C ILE A 232 -11.17 -38.06 5.51
N PRO A 233 -12.09 -37.19 5.93
CA PRO A 233 -12.62 -37.18 7.29
C PRO A 233 -13.42 -38.42 7.56
N ILE A 234 -13.22 -39.00 8.74
CA ILE A 234 -13.92 -40.22 9.22
C ILE A 234 -14.75 -39.83 10.43
N TYR A 235 -16.05 -40.16 10.40
CA TYR A 235 -16.98 -39.93 11.52
C TYR A 235 -17.50 -41.23 12.13
N ASP A 236 -18.14 -41.12 13.31
CA ASP A 236 -18.72 -42.24 14.05
C ASP A 236 -20.21 -41.96 14.34
N ASP A 237 -21.10 -42.65 13.69
CA ASP A 237 -22.56 -42.57 13.73
C ASP A 237 -23.14 -41.21 13.19
N SER A 238 -22.62 -40.11 13.63
CA SER A 238 -23.05 -38.76 13.20
C SER A 238 -21.92 -38.05 12.51
N ILE A 239 -22.23 -37.38 11.40
CA ILE A 239 -21.27 -36.53 10.65
C ILE A 239 -20.68 -35.42 11.52
N ASP A 240 -21.38 -35.01 12.57
CA ASP A 240 -20.86 -34.04 13.53
C ASP A 240 -19.79 -34.60 14.45
N ASN A 241 -19.65 -35.95 14.49
CA ASN A 241 -18.66 -36.62 15.31
C ASN A 241 -17.46 -37.09 14.47
N ILE A 242 -16.65 -36.16 13.99
CA ILE A 242 -15.42 -36.51 13.27
C ILE A 242 -14.38 -37.07 14.24
N ILE A 243 -14.01 -38.34 14.06
CA ILE A 243 -13.08 -39.06 14.94
C ILE A 243 -11.63 -39.09 14.43
N GLY A 244 -11.43 -38.77 13.14
CA GLY A 244 -10.09 -38.80 12.55
C GLY A 244 -10.04 -38.42 11.09
N ILE A 245 -8.82 -38.30 10.58
CA ILE A 245 -8.53 -38.09 9.16
C ILE A 245 -7.80 -39.29 8.63
N LEU A 246 -8.34 -39.92 7.59
CA LEU A 246 -7.68 -40.99 6.87
C LEU A 246 -6.77 -40.41 5.77
N ASN A 247 -5.50 -40.75 5.78
CA ASN A 247 -4.59 -40.40 4.70
C ASN A 247 -4.55 -41.54 3.68
N MET A 248 -4.92 -41.29 2.44
CA MET A 248 -5.02 -42.29 1.37
C MET A 248 -3.67 -42.96 1.04
N LYS A 249 -2.56 -42.25 1.25
CA LYS A 249 -1.22 -42.84 1.10
C LYS A 249 -0.95 -43.93 2.17
N ASP A 250 -1.30 -43.60 3.42
CA ASP A 250 -1.14 -44.56 4.51
C ASP A 250 -2.07 -45.78 4.33
N PHE A 251 -3.32 -45.52 3.89
CA PHE A 251 -4.29 -46.54 3.52
C PHE A 251 -3.75 -47.46 2.42
N SER A 252 -3.26 -46.92 1.32
CA SER A 252 -2.71 -47.68 0.20
C SER A 252 -1.51 -48.54 0.58
N ILE A 253 -0.64 -48.03 1.46
CA ILE A 253 0.52 -48.78 1.97
C ILE A 253 0.05 -49.99 2.79
N GLU A 254 -0.96 -49.81 3.64
CA GLU A 254 -1.47 -50.92 4.47
C GLU A 254 -2.29 -51.90 3.64
N ALA A 255 -3.14 -51.41 2.73
CA ALA A 255 -3.91 -52.24 1.82
C ALA A 255 -3.02 -53.18 0.96
N ARG A 256 -1.85 -52.68 0.57
CA ARG A 256 -0.87 -53.52 -0.16
C ARG A 256 -0.34 -54.68 0.67
N LYS A 257 -0.32 -54.58 2.04
CA LYS A 257 0.19 -55.64 2.92
C LYS A 257 -0.88 -56.68 3.28
N VAL A 258 -2.10 -56.18 3.56
CA VAL A 258 -3.17 -57.04 4.14
C VAL A 258 -4.33 -57.30 3.17
N GLY A 259 -4.38 -56.62 2.03
CA GLY A 259 -5.52 -56.59 1.11
C GLY A 259 -6.49 -55.47 1.47
N PHE A 260 -7.16 -54.87 0.44
CA PHE A 260 -8.03 -53.73 0.61
C PHE A 260 -9.18 -53.97 1.61
N ASP A 261 -9.82 -55.12 1.54
CA ASP A 261 -10.96 -55.47 2.41
C ASP A 261 -10.55 -55.73 3.88
N ASN A 262 -9.27 -55.91 4.16
CA ASN A 262 -8.77 -56.28 5.49
C ASN A 262 -8.06 -55.12 6.21
N VAL A 263 -8.12 -53.89 5.66
CA VAL A 263 -7.50 -52.73 6.30
C VAL A 263 -8.32 -52.30 7.52
N ASP A 264 -7.66 -52.18 8.66
CA ASP A 264 -8.26 -51.63 9.87
C ASP A 264 -8.05 -50.09 9.84
N ILE A 265 -9.04 -49.36 9.34
CA ILE A 265 -9.00 -47.86 9.21
C ILE A 265 -8.74 -47.24 10.59
N ARG A 266 -9.32 -47.75 11.69
CA ARG A 266 -9.17 -47.18 13.05
C ARG A 266 -7.70 -47.00 13.45
N LYS A 267 -6.82 -47.86 12.97
CA LYS A 267 -5.36 -47.82 13.27
C LYS A 267 -4.61 -46.79 12.43
N LEU A 268 -5.21 -46.31 11.33
CA LEU A 268 -4.60 -45.39 10.40
C LEU A 268 -5.06 -43.93 10.60
N LEU A 269 -6.08 -43.74 11.46
CA LEU A 269 -6.65 -42.43 11.72
C LEU A 269 -5.61 -41.50 12.35
N ARG A 270 -5.47 -40.33 11.77
CA ARG A 270 -4.73 -39.22 12.34
C ARG A 270 -5.69 -38.32 13.12
N LYS A 271 -5.18 -37.68 14.18
CA LYS A 271 -5.98 -36.76 15.00
C LYS A 271 -6.46 -35.58 14.15
N PRO A 272 -7.77 -35.26 14.14
CA PRO A 272 -8.29 -34.11 13.43
C PRO A 272 -7.88 -32.83 14.15
N TYR A 273 -7.67 -31.76 13.37
CA TYR A 273 -7.41 -30.43 13.86
C TYR A 273 -8.70 -29.62 13.77
N PHE A 274 -9.32 -29.35 14.91
CA PHE A 274 -10.59 -28.64 14.98
C PHE A 274 -10.38 -27.14 15.15
N VAL A 275 -11.14 -26.35 14.40
CA VAL A 275 -11.09 -24.89 14.40
C VAL A 275 -12.52 -24.33 14.26
N LEU A 276 -12.81 -23.19 14.91
CA LEU A 276 -14.07 -22.50 14.70
C LEU A 276 -14.13 -21.93 13.27
N GLU A 277 -15.28 -22.03 12.62
CA GLU A 277 -15.52 -21.51 11.27
C GLU A 277 -15.34 -19.98 11.16
N THR A 278 -15.47 -19.27 12.29
CA THR A 278 -15.30 -17.82 12.40
C THR A 278 -13.83 -17.37 12.58
N LYS A 279 -12.87 -18.30 12.50
CA LYS A 279 -11.45 -17.97 12.62
C LYS A 279 -10.94 -17.26 11.37
N ASN A 280 -10.05 -16.27 11.55
CA ASN A 280 -9.37 -15.62 10.44
C ASN A 280 -8.41 -16.60 9.75
N ILE A 281 -8.37 -16.53 8.41
CA ILE A 281 -7.61 -17.48 7.60
C ILE A 281 -6.09 -17.27 7.69
N ASP A 282 -5.64 -16.05 7.96
CA ASP A 282 -4.22 -15.74 8.18
C ASP A 282 -3.67 -16.42 9.44
N ASP A 283 -4.42 -16.37 10.55
CA ASP A 283 -4.09 -17.08 11.79
C ASP A 283 -4.20 -18.61 11.61
N LEU A 284 -5.23 -19.06 10.88
CA LEU A 284 -5.41 -20.50 10.57
C LEU A 284 -4.24 -21.03 9.74
N PHE A 285 -3.82 -20.29 8.71
CA PHE A 285 -2.69 -20.68 7.85
C PHE A 285 -1.40 -20.84 8.64
N LYS A 286 -1.13 -19.89 9.52
CA LYS A 286 0.04 -19.92 10.39
C LYS A 286 0.02 -21.12 11.34
N GLU A 287 -1.12 -21.41 11.98
CA GLU A 287 -1.26 -22.57 12.87
C GLU A 287 -1.09 -23.89 12.13
N LEU A 288 -1.71 -24.02 10.93
CA LEU A 288 -1.54 -25.24 10.11
C LEU A 288 -0.07 -25.46 9.73
N GLN A 289 0.67 -24.39 9.43
CA GLN A 289 2.11 -24.49 9.16
C GLN A 289 2.92 -24.90 10.40
N GLU A 290 2.66 -24.27 11.55
CA GLU A 290 3.39 -24.53 12.80
C GLU A 290 3.15 -25.97 13.29
N ASP A 291 1.90 -26.47 13.19
CA ASP A 291 1.51 -27.80 13.64
C ASP A 291 1.69 -28.89 12.56
N HIS A 292 2.22 -28.51 11.38
CA HIS A 292 2.40 -29.43 10.24
C HIS A 292 1.10 -30.15 9.83
N GLN A 293 -0.03 -29.44 9.97
CA GLN A 293 -1.33 -29.89 9.52
C GLN A 293 -1.59 -29.39 8.09
N HIS A 294 -2.33 -30.16 7.30
CA HIS A 294 -2.70 -29.79 5.93
C HIS A 294 -4.21 -29.63 5.76
N ILE A 295 -4.99 -30.00 6.75
CA ILE A 295 -6.44 -29.94 6.76
C ILE A 295 -6.92 -29.58 8.16
N ALA A 296 -7.87 -28.67 8.24
CA ALA A 296 -8.62 -28.33 9.43
C ALA A 296 -10.07 -28.77 9.29
N ILE A 297 -10.65 -29.27 10.36
CA ILE A 297 -12.08 -29.55 10.50
C ILE A 297 -12.72 -28.31 11.11
N LEU A 298 -13.62 -27.67 10.38
CA LEU A 298 -14.33 -26.50 10.88
C LEU A 298 -15.59 -26.92 11.65
N VAL A 299 -15.79 -26.25 12.76
CA VAL A 299 -16.95 -26.46 13.62
C VAL A 299 -17.69 -25.12 13.88
N ASP A 300 -19.00 -25.19 13.99
CA ASP A 300 -19.84 -24.06 14.39
C ASP A 300 -19.76 -23.79 15.90
N GLU A 301 -20.50 -22.79 16.40
CA GLU A 301 -20.52 -22.40 17.80
C GLU A 301 -21.16 -23.47 18.72
N TYR A 302 -21.85 -24.44 18.15
CA TYR A 302 -22.51 -25.54 18.86
C TYR A 302 -21.67 -26.83 18.84
N GLY A 303 -20.54 -26.81 18.10
CA GLY A 303 -19.67 -27.97 17.93
C GLY A 303 -20.09 -28.88 16.79
N GLY A 304 -21.03 -28.48 15.93
CA GLY A 304 -21.41 -29.19 14.71
C GLY A 304 -20.36 -29.07 13.63
N PHE A 305 -20.21 -30.08 12.78
CA PHE A 305 -19.32 -30.07 11.63
C PHE A 305 -19.82 -29.12 10.54
N SER A 306 -19.07 -28.06 10.25
CA SER A 306 -19.42 -27.04 9.23
C SER A 306 -18.77 -27.35 7.88
N GLY A 307 -17.54 -27.86 7.87
CA GLY A 307 -16.78 -28.10 6.65
C GLY A 307 -15.30 -28.37 6.91
N ILE A 308 -14.51 -28.30 5.87
CA ILE A 308 -13.06 -28.44 5.93
C ILE A 308 -12.37 -27.28 5.26
N VAL A 309 -11.15 -26.98 5.68
CA VAL A 309 -10.23 -26.08 4.98
C VAL A 309 -8.88 -26.78 4.87
N THR A 310 -8.29 -26.72 3.69
CA THR A 310 -6.95 -27.23 3.44
C THR A 310 -5.94 -26.08 3.30
N VAL A 311 -4.66 -26.38 3.37
CA VAL A 311 -3.60 -25.38 3.10
C VAL A 311 -3.67 -24.93 1.65
N GLU A 312 -4.06 -25.83 0.76
CA GLU A 312 -4.26 -25.59 -0.67
C GLU A 312 -5.34 -24.51 -0.89
N ASP A 313 -6.52 -24.61 -0.25
CA ASP A 313 -7.60 -23.62 -0.31
C ASP A 313 -7.13 -22.22 0.16
N LEU A 314 -6.35 -22.18 1.24
CA LEU A 314 -5.80 -20.94 1.78
C LEU A 314 -4.78 -20.28 0.84
N ILE A 315 -4.02 -21.06 0.09
CA ILE A 315 -3.08 -20.56 -0.91
C ILE A 315 -3.84 -20.04 -2.14
N GLU A 316 -4.90 -20.72 -2.53
CA GLU A 316 -5.76 -20.36 -3.65
C GLU A 316 -6.39 -18.97 -3.47
N GLU A 317 -6.78 -18.60 -2.26
CA GLU A 317 -7.26 -17.25 -1.95
C GLU A 317 -6.26 -16.13 -2.32
N ILE A 318 -4.96 -16.42 -2.27
CA ILE A 318 -3.92 -15.45 -2.65
C ILE A 318 -3.58 -15.54 -4.13
N MET A 319 -3.42 -16.77 -4.64
CA MET A 319 -2.90 -17.02 -5.98
C MET A 319 -3.97 -16.95 -7.07
N GLY A 320 -5.26 -16.98 -6.70
CA GLY A 320 -6.38 -17.21 -7.60
C GLY A 320 -6.57 -18.71 -7.91
N GLU A 321 -7.62 -19.05 -8.66
CA GLU A 321 -7.92 -20.43 -9.01
C GLU A 321 -6.69 -21.12 -9.60
N ILE A 322 -6.23 -22.18 -8.92
CA ILE A 322 -5.17 -23.06 -9.40
C ILE A 322 -5.87 -24.29 -9.94
N GLU A 323 -6.05 -24.35 -11.27
CA GLU A 323 -6.60 -25.53 -11.92
C GLU A 323 -5.71 -26.75 -11.64
N ASP A 324 -6.29 -27.80 -11.07
CA ASP A 324 -5.61 -29.09 -10.87
C ASP A 324 -5.70 -29.93 -12.19
N GLU A 325 -4.77 -30.85 -12.39
CA GLU A 325 -4.72 -31.75 -13.58
C GLU A 325 -6.04 -32.54 -13.80
N TYR A 326 -6.92 -32.53 -12.81
CA TYR A 326 -8.19 -33.29 -12.78
C TYR A 326 -9.43 -32.39 -12.78
N ASP A 327 -9.26 -31.06 -12.74
CA ASP A 327 -10.37 -30.13 -12.87
C ASP A 327 -10.86 -30.14 -14.33
N HIS A 328 -12.01 -30.75 -14.53
CA HIS A 328 -12.69 -30.68 -15.81
C HIS A 328 -13.39 -29.35 -15.91
N ASP A 329 -13.13 -28.62 -17.00
CA ASP A 329 -13.93 -27.45 -17.41
C ASP A 329 -15.43 -27.80 -17.25
N ASP A 330 -16.04 -27.31 -16.18
CA ASP A 330 -17.49 -27.27 -16.08
C ASP A 330 -17.93 -26.24 -17.12
N GLU A 331 -18.29 -26.74 -18.32
CA GLU A 331 -18.93 -25.90 -19.35
C GLU A 331 -20.08 -25.14 -18.69
N PRO A 332 -20.18 -23.81 -18.91
CA PRO A 332 -21.21 -23.00 -18.25
C PRO A 332 -22.58 -23.60 -18.53
N LYS A 333 -23.28 -24.03 -17.48
CA LYS A 333 -24.61 -24.66 -17.52
C LYS A 333 -25.71 -23.79 -18.14
N LEU A 334 -25.37 -22.54 -18.51
CA LEU A 334 -26.27 -21.58 -19.14
C LEU A 334 -25.68 -21.10 -20.47
N GLN A 335 -26.09 -21.70 -21.57
CA GLN A 335 -25.87 -21.16 -22.93
C GLN A 335 -27.05 -20.26 -23.30
N ARG A 336 -26.76 -19.02 -23.68
CA ARG A 336 -27.75 -18.11 -24.25
C ARG A 336 -28.17 -18.65 -25.63
N ILE A 337 -29.44 -19.10 -25.76
CA ILE A 337 -29.93 -19.79 -26.95
C ILE A 337 -30.36 -18.80 -28.03
N ASP A 338 -30.80 -17.59 -27.69
CA ASP A 338 -31.03 -16.47 -28.60
C ASP A 338 -31.15 -15.11 -27.88
N ASP A 339 -31.30 -13.99 -28.63
CA ASP A 339 -31.37 -12.63 -28.11
C ASP A 339 -32.74 -12.24 -27.52
N TYR A 340 -33.69 -13.18 -27.38
CA TYR A 340 -35.07 -12.91 -26.95
C TYR A 340 -35.56 -13.74 -25.75
N ASN A 341 -34.71 -14.58 -25.14
CA ASN A 341 -35.03 -15.30 -23.89
C ASN A 341 -33.90 -15.28 -22.93
#